data_e065d16d39dad1704212249875ac36fc
#
_entry.id   e065d16d39dad1704212249875ac36fc
#
_cell.length_a   1.000
_cell.length_b   1.000
_cell.length_c   1.000
_cell.angle_alpha   90.00
_cell.angle_beta   90.00
_cell.angle_gamma   90.00
#
_symmetry.space_group_name_H-M   'P 1'
#
loop_
_entity.id
_entity.type
_entity.pdbx_description
1 polymer ?
#
loop_
_entity_poly.entity_id
_entity_poly.type
_entity_poly.pdbx_seq_one_letter_code
_entity_poly.pdbx_strand_id
1 'polypeptide(L)'
;MKNVFKLASLFAIMLLFIISSCKKDEVLIEGCNDSAAMNFQSAATSNDGSCIYAYDMAIGIWNIDPDCDDVDILGQTISLNEQMPETIDVQGNGDNSLFIDMNGTQVSGDIDNEGNIVVNEQNIQIDPGLGFPIDVVVSGSGKIESENSGYMDLTYEFEIPIVGGTEEVDCQLTFTK
;
A
#
# COMPACT_ATOMS: atom_id res chain seq x y z
N MET A 1 56.75 -36.51 -44.05
CA MET A 1 55.39 -36.65 -43.55
C MET A 1 55.26 -36.59 -42.00
N LYS A 2 56.18 -37.11 -41.20
CA LYS A 2 56.11 -37.06 -39.73
C LYS A 2 56.19 -35.68 -39.10
N ASN A 3 56.84 -34.69 -39.71
CA ASN A 3 57.00 -33.34 -39.15
C ASN A 3 55.81 -32.42 -39.42
N VAL A 4 55.04 -32.64 -40.47
CA VAL A 4 53.84 -31.87 -40.80
C VAL A 4 52.70 -32.22 -39.83
N PHE A 5 52.59 -33.49 -39.40
CA PHE A 5 51.59 -33.93 -38.41
C PHE A 5 51.89 -33.34 -37.01
N LYS A 6 53.14 -33.16 -36.61
CA LYS A 6 53.50 -32.56 -35.32
C LYS A 6 53.21 -31.05 -35.31
N LEU A 7 53.40 -30.35 -36.43
CA LEU A 7 53.11 -28.93 -36.55
C LEU A 7 51.60 -28.65 -36.53
N ALA A 8 50.82 -29.51 -37.24
CA ALA A 8 49.35 -29.38 -37.22
C ALA A 8 48.74 -29.66 -35.84
N SER A 9 49.29 -30.63 -35.08
CA SER A 9 48.84 -30.93 -33.73
C SER A 9 49.15 -29.78 -32.73
N LEU A 10 50.29 -29.11 -32.85
CA LEU A 10 50.64 -27.95 -32.03
C LEU A 10 49.75 -26.72 -32.31
N PHE A 11 49.39 -26.52 -33.59
CA PHE A 11 48.49 -25.41 -33.98
C PHE A 11 47.05 -25.65 -33.49
N ALA A 12 46.56 -26.92 -33.50
CA ALA A 12 45.24 -27.25 -33.00
C ALA A 12 45.11 -27.07 -31.47
N ILE A 13 46.18 -27.34 -30.71
CA ILE A 13 46.23 -27.14 -29.27
C ILE A 13 46.28 -25.66 -28.91
N MET A 14 47.00 -24.84 -29.71
CA MET A 14 47.08 -23.39 -29.48
C MET A 14 45.77 -22.65 -29.79
N LEU A 15 44.94 -23.18 -30.70
CA LEU A 15 43.62 -22.59 -31.02
C LEU A 15 42.58 -22.82 -29.93
N LEU A 16 42.72 -23.89 -29.11
CA LEU A 16 41.80 -24.21 -28.03
C LEU A 16 41.92 -23.28 -26.81
N PHE A 17 43.03 -22.54 -26.66
CA PHE A 17 43.25 -21.62 -25.56
C PHE A 17 42.67 -20.22 -25.75
N ILE A 18 42.20 -19.87 -26.96
CA ILE A 18 41.75 -18.50 -27.27
C ILE A 18 40.26 -18.26 -26.95
N ILE A 19 39.47 -19.29 -26.71
CA ILE A 19 38.03 -19.17 -26.43
C ILE A 19 37.69 -19.08 -24.94
N SER A 20 38.69 -18.95 -24.05
CA SER A 20 38.49 -19.03 -22.62
C SER A 20 38.56 -17.69 -21.88
N SER A 21 38.40 -16.55 -22.55
CA SER A 21 38.52 -15.27 -21.83
C SER A 21 37.57 -14.20 -22.36
N CYS A 22 36.29 -14.41 -22.16
CA CYS A 22 35.35 -13.31 -22.00
C CYS A 22 34.40 -13.67 -20.85
N LYS A 23 34.91 -13.65 -19.62
CA LYS A 23 34.03 -13.31 -18.50
C LYS A 23 33.82 -11.81 -18.63
N LYS A 24 32.63 -11.43 -19.14
CA LYS A 24 32.10 -10.10 -18.99
C LYS A 24 31.97 -9.93 -17.47
N ASP A 25 32.82 -9.11 -16.87
CA ASP A 25 32.60 -8.70 -15.49
C ASP A 25 31.23 -8.05 -15.46
N GLU A 26 30.23 -8.74 -14.95
CA GLU A 26 28.92 -8.17 -14.73
C GLU A 26 29.12 -7.06 -13.71
N VAL A 27 28.84 -5.84 -14.12
CA VAL A 27 28.88 -4.69 -13.22
C VAL A 27 27.80 -4.93 -12.17
N LEU A 28 28.22 -5.17 -10.95
CA LEU A 28 27.31 -5.30 -9.81
C LEU A 28 26.73 -3.91 -9.54
N ILE A 29 25.43 -3.77 -9.75
CA ILE A 29 24.66 -2.56 -9.44
C ILE A 29 23.82 -2.92 -8.22
N GLU A 30 24.16 -2.34 -7.09
CA GLU A 30 23.41 -2.51 -5.84
C GLU A 30 22.19 -1.60 -5.83
N GLY A 31 21.07 -2.07 -5.28
CA GLY A 31 19.80 -1.37 -5.16
C GLY A 31 18.63 -2.31 -4.96
N CYS A 32 17.41 -1.78 -4.82
CA CYS A 32 16.22 -2.61 -4.75
C CYS A 32 15.89 -3.21 -6.12
N ASN A 33 16.01 -4.54 -6.26
CA ASN A 33 15.70 -5.28 -7.49
C ASN A 33 14.38 -6.09 -7.39
N ASP A 34 13.57 -5.84 -6.36
CA ASP A 34 12.25 -6.42 -6.22
C ASP A 34 11.20 -5.51 -6.88
N SER A 35 10.52 -6.04 -7.90
CA SER A 35 9.49 -5.29 -8.65
C SER A 35 8.23 -4.98 -7.84
N ALA A 36 8.04 -5.59 -6.67
CA ALA A 36 6.96 -5.29 -5.75
C ALA A 36 7.25 -4.09 -4.85
N ALA A 37 8.49 -3.60 -4.82
CA ALA A 37 8.87 -2.46 -4.01
C ALA A 37 8.63 -1.12 -4.72
N MET A 38 8.18 -0.11 -3.99
CA MET A 38 7.92 1.24 -4.51
C MET A 38 9.18 1.91 -5.08
N ASN A 39 10.35 1.60 -4.53
CA ASN A 39 11.65 2.11 -4.98
C ASN A 39 12.40 1.14 -5.88
N PHE A 40 11.69 0.26 -6.61
CA PHE A 40 12.28 -0.68 -7.56
C PHE A 40 13.21 -0.02 -8.57
N GLN A 41 14.40 -0.59 -8.73
CA GLN A 41 15.40 -0.16 -9.69
C GLN A 41 15.69 -1.27 -10.70
N SER A 42 15.17 -1.14 -11.91
CA SER A 42 15.32 -2.14 -12.96
C SER A 42 16.77 -2.40 -13.37
N ALA A 43 17.70 -1.48 -13.09
CA ALA A 43 19.12 -1.62 -13.33
C ALA A 43 19.88 -2.37 -12.23
N ALA A 44 19.28 -2.54 -11.03
CA ALA A 44 19.92 -3.24 -9.94
C ALA A 44 20.05 -4.73 -10.25
N THR A 45 21.28 -5.26 -10.09
CA THR A 45 21.60 -6.68 -10.30
C THR A 45 21.77 -7.42 -8.97
N SER A 46 21.82 -6.68 -7.85
CA SER A 46 21.94 -7.21 -6.50
C SER A 46 21.07 -6.40 -5.55
N ASN A 47 20.25 -7.08 -4.76
CA ASN A 47 19.46 -6.45 -3.71
C ASN A 47 20.39 -6.05 -2.55
N ASP A 48 20.38 -4.77 -2.19
CA ASP A 48 21.15 -4.20 -1.08
C ASP A 48 20.34 -4.08 0.22
N GLY A 49 19.09 -4.55 0.21
CA GLY A 49 18.17 -4.46 1.34
C GLY A 49 17.44 -3.11 1.47
N SER A 50 17.54 -2.24 0.45
CA SER A 50 16.91 -0.91 0.45
C SER A 50 15.47 -0.91 -0.05
N CYS A 51 14.85 -2.08 -0.30
CA CYS A 51 13.49 -2.16 -0.81
C CYS A 51 12.47 -1.59 0.21
N ILE A 52 11.60 -0.73 -0.28
CA ILE A 52 10.52 -0.10 0.49
C ILE A 52 9.19 -0.63 -0.05
N TYR A 53 8.39 -1.24 0.81
CA TYR A 53 7.09 -1.78 0.44
C TYR A 53 5.96 -0.90 0.97
N ALA A 54 4.95 -0.65 0.13
CA ALA A 54 3.79 0.17 0.48
C ALA A 54 3.06 -0.35 1.74
N TYR A 55 2.90 -1.68 1.82
CA TYR A 55 2.30 -2.34 2.97
C TYR A 55 3.04 -2.02 4.28
N ASP A 56 4.39 -2.12 4.30
CA ASP A 56 5.19 -1.84 5.50
C ASP A 56 5.11 -0.37 5.90
N MET A 57 5.01 0.55 4.92
CA MET A 57 4.83 1.97 5.18
C MET A 57 3.47 2.28 5.78
N ALA A 58 2.41 1.57 5.35
CA ALA A 58 1.04 1.79 5.82
C ALA A 58 0.86 1.41 7.28
N ILE A 59 1.57 0.37 7.76
CA ILE A 59 1.43 -0.15 9.14
C ILE A 59 1.89 0.87 10.17
N GLY A 60 1.18 0.93 11.31
CA GLY A 60 1.53 1.72 12.49
C GLY A 60 0.56 2.85 12.78
N ILE A 61 1.00 3.74 13.68
CA ILE A 61 0.16 4.83 14.17
C ILE A 61 0.26 6.04 13.24
N TRP A 62 -0.88 6.56 12.84
CA TRP A 62 -1.03 7.75 12.01
C TRP A 62 -1.87 8.80 12.73
N ASN A 63 -1.44 10.07 12.65
CA ASN A 63 -2.33 11.19 12.95
C ASN A 63 -3.24 11.40 11.76
N ILE A 64 -4.52 11.68 12.00
CA ILE A 64 -5.49 11.97 10.96
C ILE A 64 -6.02 13.39 11.10
N ASP A 65 -6.19 14.03 9.96
CA ASP A 65 -6.83 15.36 9.84
C ASP A 65 -8.04 15.17 8.91
N PRO A 66 -9.26 15.07 9.48
CA PRO A 66 -10.47 14.84 8.71
C PRO A 66 -11.05 16.14 8.16
N ASP A 67 -11.50 16.11 6.91
CA ASP A 67 -12.31 17.13 6.24
C ASP A 67 -13.56 16.44 5.68
N CYS A 68 -14.56 16.30 6.53
CA CYS A 68 -15.81 15.61 6.23
C CYS A 68 -16.98 16.60 6.22
N ASP A 69 -17.94 16.38 5.36
CA ASP A 69 -19.21 17.09 5.41
C ASP A 69 -20.00 16.69 6.67
N ASP A 70 -20.85 17.61 7.14
CA ASP A 70 -21.79 17.32 8.22
C ASP A 70 -23.00 16.55 7.68
N VAL A 71 -23.60 15.70 8.53
CA VAL A 71 -24.81 14.96 8.19
C VAL A 71 -26.00 15.37 9.06
N ASP A 72 -27.19 15.53 8.45
CA ASP A 72 -28.42 15.83 9.16
C ASP A 72 -29.24 14.55 9.42
N ILE A 73 -29.26 14.11 10.67
CA ILE A 73 -30.04 12.92 11.08
C ILE A 73 -31.14 13.32 12.04
N LEU A 74 -32.39 13.09 11.66
CA LEU A 74 -33.60 13.40 12.44
C LEU A 74 -33.67 14.87 12.92
N GLY A 75 -33.13 15.80 12.12
CA GLY A 75 -33.10 17.22 12.43
C GLY A 75 -31.98 17.65 13.37
N GLN A 76 -31.01 16.80 13.59
CA GLN A 76 -29.76 17.12 14.28
C GLN A 76 -28.59 17.04 13.30
N THR A 77 -27.81 18.11 13.22
CA THR A 77 -26.57 18.13 12.46
C THR A 77 -25.47 17.47 13.25
N ILE A 78 -24.85 16.45 12.67
CA ILE A 78 -23.76 15.67 13.27
C ILE A 78 -22.49 15.96 12.47
N SER A 79 -21.45 16.41 13.17
CA SER A 79 -20.14 16.60 12.56
C SER A 79 -19.33 15.30 12.63
N LEU A 80 -18.99 14.73 11.47
CA LEU A 80 -18.14 13.55 11.40
C LEU A 80 -16.70 13.86 11.84
N ASN A 81 -16.23 15.08 11.60
CA ASN A 81 -14.90 15.52 12.04
C ASN A 81 -14.72 15.37 13.56
N GLU A 82 -15.77 15.67 14.34
CA GLU A 82 -15.74 15.56 15.79
C GLU A 82 -15.84 14.09 16.30
N GLN A 83 -16.28 13.17 15.45
CA GLN A 83 -16.42 11.75 15.77
C GLN A 83 -15.15 10.94 15.44
N MET A 84 -14.26 11.49 14.61
CA MET A 84 -13.01 10.83 14.24
C MET A 84 -11.99 10.90 15.37
N PRO A 85 -11.21 9.82 15.62
CA PRO A 85 -10.10 9.88 16.56
C PRO A 85 -8.96 10.74 15.98
N GLU A 86 -8.13 11.34 16.85
CA GLU A 86 -6.94 12.08 16.41
C GLU A 86 -5.88 11.16 15.78
N THR A 87 -5.87 9.89 16.17
CA THR A 87 -4.89 8.89 15.68
C THR A 87 -5.57 7.57 15.39
N ILE A 88 -5.06 6.86 14.39
CA ILE A 88 -5.43 5.48 14.07
C ILE A 88 -4.19 4.58 14.11
N ASP A 89 -4.37 3.32 14.52
CA ASP A 89 -3.36 2.27 14.44
C ASP A 89 -3.71 1.33 13.28
N VAL A 90 -2.97 1.47 12.19
CA VAL A 90 -3.14 0.63 10.99
C VAL A 90 -2.40 -0.68 11.20
N GLN A 91 -3.12 -1.77 11.13
CA GLN A 91 -2.63 -3.13 11.26
C GLN A 91 -2.83 -3.91 9.96
N GLY A 92 -2.17 -5.06 9.85
CA GLY A 92 -2.32 -5.90 8.67
C GLY A 92 -1.94 -7.35 8.92
N ASN A 93 -2.34 -8.23 8.00
CA ASN A 93 -2.15 -9.68 8.10
C ASN A 93 -0.95 -10.20 7.29
N GLY A 94 -0.20 -9.32 6.60
CA GLY A 94 0.94 -9.69 5.76
C GLY A 94 0.58 -10.14 4.35
N ASP A 95 -0.69 -9.98 3.94
CA ASP A 95 -1.24 -10.36 2.63
C ASP A 95 -1.79 -9.15 1.86
N ASN A 96 -1.25 -7.94 2.13
CA ASN A 96 -1.70 -6.65 1.62
C ASN A 96 -3.07 -6.20 2.14
N SER A 97 -3.68 -6.91 3.07
CA SER A 97 -4.88 -6.46 3.76
C SER A 97 -4.53 -5.60 4.96
N LEU A 98 -5.14 -4.43 5.03
CA LEU A 98 -5.03 -3.46 6.11
C LEU A 98 -6.33 -3.43 6.91
N PHE A 99 -6.24 -3.12 8.19
CA PHE A 99 -7.41 -2.85 9.02
C PHE A 99 -7.10 -1.88 10.14
N ILE A 100 -8.12 -1.15 10.54
CA ILE A 100 -8.14 -0.28 11.71
C ILE A 100 -9.29 -0.70 12.63
N ASP A 101 -9.10 -0.54 13.94
CA ASP A 101 -10.17 -0.69 14.93
C ASP A 101 -10.64 0.72 15.32
N MET A 102 -11.92 1.01 15.05
CA MET A 102 -12.59 2.24 15.45
C MET A 102 -13.63 1.93 16.52
N ASN A 103 -13.24 2.01 17.79
CA ASN A 103 -14.12 1.77 18.93
C ASN A 103 -14.81 0.39 18.93
N GLY A 104 -14.07 -0.65 18.51
CA GLY A 104 -14.60 -2.03 18.44
C GLY A 104 -15.25 -2.39 17.11
N THR A 105 -15.28 -1.47 16.16
CA THR A 105 -15.69 -1.74 14.78
C THR A 105 -14.45 -1.77 13.89
N GLN A 106 -14.25 -2.89 13.20
CA GLN A 106 -13.10 -3.04 12.29
C GLN A 106 -13.48 -2.55 10.89
N VAL A 107 -12.66 -1.63 10.35
CA VAL A 107 -12.70 -1.20 8.95
C VAL A 107 -11.50 -1.79 8.25
N SER A 108 -11.72 -2.44 7.10
CA SER A 108 -10.67 -3.10 6.33
C SER A 108 -10.53 -2.54 4.93
N GLY A 109 -9.32 -2.64 4.38
CA GLY A 109 -9.01 -2.26 3.01
C GLY A 109 -7.83 -3.06 2.49
N ASP A 110 -7.60 -3.01 1.18
CA ASP A 110 -6.48 -3.64 0.51
C ASP A 110 -5.52 -2.58 -0.01
N ILE A 111 -4.22 -2.84 0.06
CA ILE A 111 -3.16 -1.95 -0.47
C ILE A 111 -2.38 -2.65 -1.58
N ASP A 112 -2.12 -1.95 -2.68
CA ASP A 112 -1.27 -2.44 -3.75
C ASP A 112 0.22 -2.05 -3.57
N ASN A 113 1.06 -2.51 -4.49
CA ASN A 113 2.50 -2.24 -4.44
C ASN A 113 2.86 -0.76 -4.72
N GLU A 114 1.96 -0.01 -5.33
CA GLU A 114 2.10 1.43 -5.60
C GLU A 114 1.58 2.31 -4.44
N GLY A 115 1.06 1.68 -3.38
CA GLY A 115 0.53 2.34 -2.20
C GLY A 115 -0.93 2.79 -2.33
N ASN A 116 -1.63 2.40 -3.40
CA ASN A 116 -3.06 2.70 -3.50
C ASN A 116 -3.84 1.79 -2.57
N ILE A 117 -4.80 2.38 -1.84
CA ILE A 117 -5.67 1.69 -0.90
C ILE A 117 -7.09 1.67 -1.45
N VAL A 118 -7.77 0.54 -1.30
CA VAL A 118 -9.20 0.40 -1.60
C VAL A 118 -9.91 -0.12 -0.36
N VAL A 119 -10.90 0.64 0.10
CA VAL A 119 -11.84 0.24 1.13
C VAL A 119 -13.12 -0.23 0.41
N ASN A 120 -13.29 -1.55 0.35
CA ASN A 120 -14.49 -2.13 -0.23
C ASN A 120 -15.70 -1.80 0.65
N GLU A 121 -16.87 -1.70 0.02
CA GLU A 121 -18.13 -1.45 0.71
C GLU A 121 -18.34 -2.42 1.88
N GLN A 122 -18.50 -1.88 3.08
CA GLN A 122 -18.67 -2.65 4.30
C GLN A 122 -19.57 -1.92 5.30
N ASN A 123 -20.35 -2.70 6.06
CA ASN A 123 -21.23 -2.17 7.09
C ASN A 123 -20.47 -1.99 8.41
N ILE A 124 -20.58 -0.81 8.98
CA ILE A 124 -20.07 -0.46 10.30
C ILE A 124 -21.20 0.10 11.18
N GLN A 125 -20.99 0.12 12.48
CA GLN A 125 -21.89 0.80 13.42
C GLN A 125 -21.15 1.96 14.06
N ILE A 126 -21.78 3.14 14.04
CA ILE A 126 -21.27 4.31 14.75
C ILE A 126 -22.30 4.75 15.79
N ASP A 127 -21.82 5.33 16.90
CA ASP A 127 -22.66 5.98 17.91
C ASP A 127 -22.48 7.50 17.81
N PRO A 128 -23.36 8.20 17.11
CA PRO A 128 -23.27 9.66 16.95
C PRO A 128 -23.74 10.46 18.17
N GLY A 129 -23.92 9.81 19.32
CA GLY A 129 -24.41 10.45 20.54
C GLY A 129 -25.92 10.61 20.62
N LEU A 130 -26.68 9.96 19.74
CA LEU A 130 -28.16 10.00 19.73
C LEU A 130 -28.79 9.00 20.72
N GLY A 131 -27.97 8.20 21.43
CA GLY A 131 -28.40 7.18 22.37
C GLY A 131 -28.72 5.82 21.73
N PHE A 132 -28.45 5.65 20.47
CA PHE A 132 -28.51 4.39 19.72
C PHE A 132 -27.48 4.40 18.58
N PRO A 133 -26.90 3.24 18.28
CA PRO A 133 -25.98 3.13 17.14
C PRO A 133 -26.74 3.24 15.81
N ILE A 134 -26.06 3.72 14.80
CA ILE A 134 -26.55 3.81 13.42
C ILE A 134 -25.71 2.89 12.54
N ASP A 135 -26.37 2.13 11.67
CA ASP A 135 -25.72 1.34 10.64
C ASP A 135 -25.29 2.27 9.50
N VAL A 136 -24.03 2.16 9.12
CA VAL A 136 -23.41 2.99 8.08
C VAL A 136 -22.65 2.09 7.13
N VAL A 137 -22.81 2.32 5.83
CA VAL A 137 -21.97 1.70 4.81
C VAL A 137 -20.80 2.62 4.54
N VAL A 138 -19.58 2.10 4.64
CA VAL A 138 -18.36 2.84 4.33
C VAL A 138 -17.67 2.19 3.14
N SER A 139 -17.19 3.03 2.23
CA SER A 139 -16.33 2.64 1.11
C SER A 139 -15.37 3.78 0.76
N GLY A 140 -14.37 3.51 -0.06
CA GLY A 140 -13.48 4.57 -0.51
C GLY A 140 -12.17 4.11 -1.09
N SER A 141 -11.30 5.07 -1.31
CA SER A 141 -9.95 4.83 -1.81
C SER A 141 -8.98 5.88 -1.30
N GLY A 142 -7.70 5.53 -1.31
CA GLY A 142 -6.66 6.44 -0.85
C GLY A 142 -5.29 6.01 -1.30
N LYS A 143 -4.27 6.62 -0.71
CA LYS A 143 -2.89 6.32 -1.04
C LYS A 143 -1.94 6.62 0.12
N ILE A 144 -1.01 5.71 0.34
CA ILE A 144 0.22 5.99 1.10
C ILE A 144 1.26 6.52 0.11
N GLU A 145 1.65 7.77 0.28
CA GLU A 145 2.56 8.46 -0.64
C GLU A 145 4.02 8.34 -0.20
N SER A 146 4.23 8.25 1.12
CA SER A 146 5.55 8.13 1.74
C SER A 146 5.45 7.50 3.12
N GLU A 147 6.59 7.31 3.79
CA GLU A 147 6.63 6.83 5.18
C GLU A 147 5.86 7.74 6.17
N ASN A 148 5.62 8.99 5.82
CA ASN A 148 5.06 10.00 6.71
C ASN A 148 3.83 10.72 6.14
N SER A 149 3.33 10.34 4.98
CA SER A 149 2.18 11.00 4.34
C SER A 149 1.30 10.03 3.56
N GLY A 150 0.01 10.32 3.58
CA GLY A 150 -1.01 9.62 2.81
C GLY A 150 -2.34 10.35 2.89
N TYR A 151 -3.30 9.88 2.15
CA TYR A 151 -4.68 10.39 2.20
C TYR A 151 -5.69 9.27 1.92
N MET A 152 -6.94 9.52 2.27
CA MET A 152 -8.08 8.64 2.01
C MET A 152 -9.31 9.50 1.70
N ASP A 153 -10.00 9.15 0.63
CA ASP A 153 -11.33 9.68 0.30
C ASP A 153 -12.34 8.58 0.63
N LEU A 154 -13.19 8.82 1.61
CA LEU A 154 -14.21 7.88 2.09
C LEU A 154 -15.60 8.45 1.80
N THR A 155 -16.52 7.56 1.49
CA THR A 155 -17.95 7.83 1.40
C THR A 155 -18.67 7.03 2.47
N TYR A 156 -19.49 7.70 3.26
CA TYR A 156 -20.34 7.12 4.29
C TYR A 156 -21.81 7.25 3.84
N GLU A 157 -22.50 6.11 3.76
CA GLU A 157 -23.94 6.08 3.49
C GLU A 157 -24.69 5.71 4.78
N PHE A 158 -25.50 6.62 5.26
CA PHE A 158 -26.29 6.50 6.48
C PHE A 158 -27.69 6.04 6.16
N GLU A 159 -28.16 4.95 6.76
CA GLU A 159 -29.59 4.62 6.76
C GLU A 159 -30.32 5.47 7.82
N ILE A 160 -31.27 6.32 7.36
CA ILE A 160 -32.03 7.18 8.27
C ILE A 160 -33.16 6.38 8.92
N PRO A 161 -33.08 6.10 10.26
CA PRO A 161 -34.11 5.37 10.95
C PRO A 161 -35.47 6.13 10.90
N ILE A 162 -36.59 5.38 10.85
CA ILE A 162 -37.97 5.89 10.99
C ILE A 162 -38.53 6.54 9.73
N VAL A 163 -37.78 7.40 9.04
CA VAL A 163 -38.27 8.14 7.87
C VAL A 163 -38.03 7.36 6.59
N GLY A 164 -37.05 6.48 6.59
CA GLY A 164 -36.55 5.76 5.42
C GLY A 164 -35.78 6.72 4.48
N GLY A 165 -34.77 6.20 3.85
CA GLY A 165 -33.88 6.92 2.94
C GLY A 165 -32.43 6.78 3.39
N THR A 166 -31.52 7.16 2.51
CA THR A 166 -30.09 7.19 2.77
C THR A 166 -29.56 8.60 2.59
N GLU A 167 -28.57 8.95 3.39
CA GLU A 167 -27.81 10.19 3.28
C GLU A 167 -26.36 9.80 3.03
N GLU A 168 -25.75 10.40 2.01
CA GLU A 168 -24.37 10.14 1.63
C GLU A 168 -23.49 11.33 2.03
N VAL A 169 -22.35 11.03 2.66
CA VAL A 169 -21.41 12.04 3.14
C VAL A 169 -20.00 11.67 2.68
N ASP A 170 -19.34 12.59 2.02
CA ASP A 170 -17.95 12.46 1.62
C ASP A 170 -17.02 12.96 2.72
N CYS A 171 -15.90 12.28 2.89
CA CYS A 171 -14.92 12.56 3.91
C CYS A 171 -13.51 12.36 3.36
N GLN A 172 -12.72 13.42 3.37
CA GLN A 172 -11.29 13.34 3.04
C GLN A 172 -10.47 13.30 4.32
N LEU A 173 -9.59 12.30 4.42
CA LEU A 173 -8.66 12.15 5.54
C LEU A 173 -7.23 12.39 5.05
N THR A 174 -6.49 13.25 5.72
CA THR A 174 -5.03 13.38 5.52
C THR A 174 -4.29 12.66 6.63
N PHE A 175 -3.29 11.87 6.27
CA PHE A 175 -2.50 11.06 7.19
C PHE A 175 -1.08 11.60 7.34
N THR A 176 -0.61 11.69 8.59
CA THR A 176 0.79 12.04 8.91
C THR A 176 1.34 11.18 10.05
N LYS A 177 2.65 10.85 9.98
CA LYS A 177 3.40 10.19 11.08
C LYS A 177 4.33 11.16 11.76
#